data_d733872c56264bd7e7ba36935f025907
#
_entry.id   d733872c56264bd7e7ba36935f025907
#
_cell.length_a   1.000
_cell.length_b   1.000
_cell.length_c   1.000
_cell.angle_alpha   90.00
_cell.angle_beta   90.00
_cell.angle_gamma   90.00
#
_symmetry.space_group_name_H-M   'P 1'
#
loop_
_entity.id
_entity.type
_entity.pdbx_description
1 polymer ?
#
loop_
_entity_poly.entity_id
_entity_poly.type
_entity_poly.pdbx_seq_one_letter_code
_entity_poly.pdbx_strand_id
1 'polypeptide(L)'
;MTNHSSRFQRQGFIILMICSAIMLGIGIYMFVADFNSTSIVTSWHSNPSEQTISWQTPVFGAIGMLMLGVLIKIDKPILPKMDIQDKRTFVFKQITDYLKDNDFKKRGNHFFRSNGSIGYCVNIQNDKWNDANQIRFTLNVGIFTEAFWLECEDFKNTGMIPTVPKEYDCAIRYRIGDLLTVKEDKWYCITSGTDIVKLWSDIEHDLTEYIIPFFIRYNTESDVIPNQFIYRKGGKQ
;
A
#
# COMPACT_ATOMS: atom_id res chain seq x y z
N MET A 1 -23.27 -3.63 2.01
CA MET A 1 -23.51 -2.89 3.27
C MET A 1 -22.23 -2.61 4.07
N THR A 2 -21.09 -2.26 3.44
CA THR A 2 -19.78 -2.18 4.10
C THR A 2 -19.05 -0.83 3.95
N ASN A 3 -19.68 0.17 3.30
CA ASN A 3 -19.06 1.48 3.12
C ASN A 3 -19.27 2.46 4.32
N HIS A 4 -20.05 2.08 5.32
CA HIS A 4 -20.32 2.95 6.47
C HIS A 4 -19.23 2.88 7.55
N SER A 5 -18.59 1.71 7.74
CA SER A 5 -17.58 1.51 8.78
C SER A 5 -16.27 2.27 8.50
N SER A 6 -15.79 2.24 7.25
CA SER A 6 -14.52 2.91 6.88
C SER A 6 -14.62 4.44 6.89
N ARG A 7 -15.79 5.00 6.55
CA ARG A 7 -16.05 6.45 6.68
C ARG A 7 -16.09 6.88 8.15
N PHE A 8 -16.68 6.07 9.02
CA PHE A 8 -16.77 6.39 10.46
C PHE A 8 -15.38 6.37 11.12
N GLN A 9 -14.53 5.42 10.76
CA GLN A 9 -13.14 5.36 11.25
C GLN A 9 -12.30 6.53 10.74
N ARG A 10 -12.42 6.91 9.46
CA ARG A 10 -11.71 8.09 8.92
C ARG A 10 -12.17 9.39 9.57
N GLN A 11 -13.47 9.56 9.81
CA GLN A 11 -13.99 10.74 10.50
C GLN A 11 -13.53 10.80 11.95
N GLY A 12 -13.51 9.68 12.67
CA GLY A 12 -13.00 9.61 14.04
C GLY A 12 -11.51 9.98 14.11
N PHE A 13 -10.70 9.50 13.16
CA PHE A 13 -9.27 9.82 13.09
C PHE A 13 -9.02 11.31 12.79
N ILE A 14 -9.80 11.91 11.87
CA ILE A 14 -9.70 13.34 11.54
C ILE A 14 -10.07 14.20 12.75
N ILE A 15 -11.14 13.85 13.47
CA ILE A 15 -11.56 14.58 14.69
C ILE A 15 -10.46 14.48 15.74
N LEU A 16 -9.86 13.33 15.95
CA LEU A 16 -8.77 13.14 16.92
C LEU A 16 -7.54 13.98 16.57
N MET A 17 -7.17 14.03 15.28
CA MET A 17 -6.06 14.86 14.78
C MET A 17 -6.33 16.35 14.98
N ILE A 18 -7.55 16.81 14.74
CA ILE A 18 -7.95 18.20 14.95
C ILE A 18 -7.91 18.55 16.43
N CYS A 19 -8.43 17.70 17.31
CA CYS A 19 -8.37 17.91 18.75
C CYS A 19 -6.93 17.96 19.27
N SER A 20 -6.04 17.07 18.78
CA SER A 20 -4.60 17.08 19.10
C SER A 20 -3.92 18.37 18.67
N ALA A 21 -4.20 18.86 17.46
CA ALA A 21 -3.65 20.11 16.93
C ALA A 21 -4.11 21.33 17.74
N ILE A 22 -5.38 21.35 18.15
CA ILE A 22 -5.94 22.42 18.99
C ILE A 22 -5.27 22.42 20.37
N MET A 23 -5.11 21.26 21.00
CA MET A 23 -4.47 21.14 22.31
C MET A 23 -2.99 21.55 22.25
N LEU A 24 -2.27 21.19 21.15
CA LEU A 24 -0.90 21.63 20.94
C LEU A 24 -0.83 23.16 20.76
N GLY A 25 -1.75 23.74 20.00
CA GLY A 25 -1.86 25.20 19.80
C GLY A 25 -2.13 25.96 21.11
N ILE A 26 -3.02 25.43 21.95
CA ILE A 26 -3.30 26.00 23.28
C ILE A 26 -2.06 25.92 24.17
N GLY A 27 -1.34 24.77 24.16
CA GLY A 27 -0.12 24.59 24.92
C GLY A 27 0.98 25.58 24.51
N ILE A 28 1.17 25.78 23.22
CA ILE A 28 2.14 26.75 22.68
C ILE A 28 1.70 28.19 23.01
N TYR A 29 0.43 28.50 22.89
CA TYR A 29 -0.08 29.82 23.25
C TYR A 29 0.13 30.15 24.73
N MET A 30 -0.17 29.21 25.62
CA MET A 30 0.04 29.37 27.06
C MET A 30 1.52 29.54 27.39
N PHE A 31 2.42 28.77 26.73
CA PHE A 31 3.87 28.91 26.92
C PHE A 31 4.38 30.27 26.44
N VAL A 32 3.92 30.76 25.30
CA VAL A 32 4.31 32.10 24.81
C VAL A 32 3.74 33.22 25.64
N ALA A 33 2.51 33.07 26.14
CA ALA A 33 1.88 34.05 27.03
C ALA A 33 2.61 34.16 28.38
N ASP A 34 3.04 33.02 28.96
CA ASP A 34 3.80 32.95 30.20
C ASP A 34 5.21 33.53 30.00
N PHE A 35 5.85 33.24 28.86
CA PHE A 35 7.17 33.82 28.49
C PHE A 35 7.11 35.33 28.29
N ASN A 36 6.05 35.86 27.70
CA ASN A 36 5.88 37.30 27.52
C ASN A 36 5.53 38.03 28.83
N SER A 37 4.80 37.36 29.74
CA SER A 37 4.51 37.94 31.08
C SER A 37 5.74 38.02 31.97
N THR A 38 6.65 37.06 31.86
CA THR A 38 7.93 37.08 32.60
C THR A 38 8.93 38.13 32.09
N SER A 39 8.90 38.43 30.77
CA SER A 39 9.81 39.40 30.15
C SER A 39 9.45 40.87 30.46
N ILE A 40 8.22 41.17 30.88
CA ILE A 40 7.77 42.52 31.24
C ILE A 40 8.16 42.92 32.67
N VAL A 41 8.42 41.95 33.55
CA VAL A 41 8.74 42.19 34.98
C VAL A 41 10.23 42.41 35.27
N THR A 42 11.13 42.13 34.31
CA THR A 42 12.58 42.25 34.50
C THR A 42 13.18 43.66 34.32
N SER A 43 12.36 44.68 34.07
CA SER A 43 12.81 46.08 34.02
C SER A 43 12.26 46.83 35.20
N TRP A 44 13.07 46.99 36.25
CA TRP A 44 12.93 47.81 37.45
C TRP A 44 12.66 47.03 38.75
N HIS A 45 13.66 46.83 39.48
CA HIS A 45 13.95 46.75 40.89
C HIS A 45 14.72 45.48 41.31
N SER A 46 15.93 45.74 41.70
CA SER A 46 16.87 44.84 42.34
C SER A 46 16.38 44.37 43.74
N ASN A 47 15.91 43.13 43.83
CA ASN A 47 15.94 42.37 45.08
C ASN A 47 16.04 40.86 44.75
N PRO A 48 17.14 40.18 45.11
CA PRO A 48 17.45 38.83 44.61
C PRO A 48 16.84 37.69 45.45
N SER A 49 15.76 37.88 46.19
CA SER A 49 15.32 36.87 47.20
C SER A 49 13.99 36.16 46.88
N GLU A 50 13.32 36.36 45.75
CA GLU A 50 12.11 35.60 45.41
C GLU A 50 12.06 35.18 43.93
N GLN A 51 12.94 34.26 43.54
CA GLN A 51 12.73 33.48 42.31
C GLN A 51 11.90 32.25 42.68
N THR A 52 10.58 32.35 42.73
CA THR A 52 9.70 31.19 42.70
C THR A 52 9.67 30.66 41.28
N ILE A 53 10.53 29.68 41.02
CA ILE A 53 10.45 28.87 39.77
C ILE A 53 9.14 28.10 39.87
N SER A 54 8.15 28.49 39.07
CA SER A 54 6.89 27.74 38.95
C SER A 54 7.16 26.39 38.23
N TRP A 55 7.23 25.33 39.00
CA TRP A 55 7.40 23.94 38.52
C TRP A 55 6.16 23.38 37.79
N GLN A 56 5.11 24.19 37.62
CA GLN A 56 3.83 23.71 37.06
C GLN A 56 3.90 23.45 35.55
N THR A 57 4.66 24.25 34.79
CA THR A 57 4.74 24.13 33.33
C THR A 57 5.40 22.83 32.82
N PRO A 58 6.52 22.35 33.40
CA PRO A 58 7.11 21.08 32.93
C PRO A 58 6.28 19.86 33.33
N VAL A 59 5.51 19.92 34.41
CA VAL A 59 4.65 18.79 34.86
C VAL A 59 3.48 18.58 33.90
N PHE A 60 2.84 19.64 33.45
CA PHE A 60 1.74 19.52 32.44
C PHE A 60 2.25 19.07 31.08
N GLY A 61 3.44 19.48 30.64
CA GLY A 61 4.09 18.98 29.47
C GLY A 61 4.41 17.48 29.53
N ALA A 62 4.93 17.00 30.66
CA ALA A 62 5.23 15.58 30.86
C ALA A 62 3.95 14.71 30.91
N ILE A 63 2.88 15.20 31.57
CA ILE A 63 1.59 14.51 31.61
C ILE A 63 0.96 14.46 30.21
N GLY A 64 1.05 15.53 29.42
CA GLY A 64 0.59 15.58 28.04
C GLY A 64 1.32 14.58 27.15
N MET A 65 2.64 14.45 27.26
CA MET A 65 3.43 13.45 26.52
C MET A 65 3.14 12.01 26.95
N LEU A 66 2.91 11.79 28.27
CA LEU A 66 2.52 10.47 28.79
C LEU A 66 1.14 10.06 28.29
N MET A 67 0.16 10.98 28.26
CA MET A 67 -1.18 10.73 27.73
C MET A 67 -1.14 10.50 26.21
N LEU A 68 -0.33 11.25 25.47
CA LEU A 68 -0.12 11.03 24.03
C LEU A 68 0.54 9.66 23.78
N GLY A 69 1.52 9.27 24.57
CA GLY A 69 2.17 7.96 24.51
C GLY A 69 1.21 6.80 24.84
N VAL A 70 0.26 7.01 25.75
CA VAL A 70 -0.80 6.03 26.06
C VAL A 70 -1.81 5.96 24.91
N LEU A 71 -2.22 7.10 24.34
CA LEU A 71 -3.15 7.12 23.21
C LEU A 71 -2.55 6.51 21.93
N ILE A 72 -1.24 6.65 21.70
CA ILE A 72 -0.56 6.01 20.56
C ILE A 72 -0.43 4.48 20.77
N LYS A 73 -0.51 4.00 21.99
CA LYS A 73 -0.44 2.57 22.32
C LYS A 73 -1.79 1.86 22.23
N ILE A 74 -2.87 2.61 21.97
CA ILE A 74 -4.21 2.06 21.84
C ILE A 74 -4.45 1.69 20.39
N ASP A 75 -4.68 0.41 20.22
CA ASP A 75 -5.37 -0.29 19.14
C ASP A 75 -4.58 -0.63 17.86
N LYS A 76 -3.79 -1.69 17.97
CA LYS A 76 -3.87 -2.66 16.86
C LYS A 76 -5.34 -3.11 16.83
N PRO A 77 -6.06 -2.93 15.72
CA PRO A 77 -7.42 -3.44 15.61
C PRO A 77 -7.36 -4.93 15.97
N ILE A 78 -8.08 -5.34 17.02
CA ILE A 78 -8.24 -6.76 17.35
C ILE A 78 -9.10 -7.33 16.23
N LEU A 79 -8.44 -7.75 15.15
CA LEU A 79 -9.13 -8.47 14.08
C LEU A 79 -9.68 -9.78 14.68
N PRO A 80 -10.92 -10.14 14.38
CA PRO A 80 -11.46 -11.41 14.81
C PRO A 80 -10.52 -12.53 14.37
N LYS A 81 -10.41 -13.59 15.17
CA LYS A 81 -9.60 -14.77 14.84
C LYS A 81 -10.10 -15.35 13.51
N MET A 82 -9.41 -14.99 12.43
CA MET A 82 -9.74 -15.42 11.08
C MET A 82 -9.10 -16.78 10.80
N ASP A 83 -9.81 -17.67 10.15
CA ASP A 83 -9.20 -18.86 9.59
C ASP A 83 -8.35 -18.55 8.35
N ILE A 84 -7.68 -19.55 7.78
CA ILE A 84 -6.78 -19.37 6.64
C ILE A 84 -7.54 -18.94 5.38
N GLN A 85 -8.76 -19.47 5.18
CA GLN A 85 -9.59 -19.14 4.01
C GLN A 85 -10.19 -17.74 4.14
N ASP A 86 -10.58 -17.33 5.34
CA ASP A 86 -11.02 -15.96 5.62
C ASP A 86 -9.89 -14.96 5.38
N LYS A 87 -8.68 -15.27 5.84
CA LYS A 87 -7.47 -14.46 5.59
C LYS A 87 -7.19 -14.33 4.09
N ARG A 88 -7.26 -15.43 3.35
CA ARG A 88 -7.12 -15.42 1.89
C ARG A 88 -8.16 -14.54 1.23
N THR A 89 -9.42 -14.73 1.61
CA THR A 89 -10.55 -13.96 1.08
C THR A 89 -10.36 -12.47 1.33
N PHE A 90 -9.92 -12.11 2.54
CA PHE A 90 -9.60 -10.73 2.90
C PHE A 90 -8.50 -10.16 1.99
N VAL A 91 -7.34 -10.83 1.88
CA VAL A 91 -6.21 -10.36 1.07
C VAL A 91 -6.57 -10.21 -0.40
N PHE A 92 -7.25 -11.23 -0.96
CA PHE A 92 -7.63 -11.20 -2.38
C PHE A 92 -8.69 -10.13 -2.67
N LYS A 93 -9.52 -9.82 -1.67
CA LYS A 93 -10.45 -8.68 -1.75
C LYS A 93 -9.69 -7.36 -1.76
N GLN A 94 -8.72 -7.17 -0.87
CA GLN A 94 -7.90 -5.94 -0.82
C GLN A 94 -7.14 -5.73 -2.13
N ILE A 95 -6.47 -6.76 -2.67
CA ILE A 95 -5.82 -6.69 -3.99
C ILE A 95 -6.84 -6.31 -5.09
N THR A 96 -8.03 -6.91 -5.03
CA THR A 96 -9.08 -6.63 -6.02
C THR A 96 -9.56 -5.19 -5.95
N ASP A 97 -9.79 -4.67 -4.75
CA ASP A 97 -10.28 -3.32 -4.54
C ASP A 97 -9.19 -2.31 -4.96
N TYR A 98 -7.92 -2.52 -4.56
CA TYR A 98 -6.79 -1.69 -4.97
C TYR A 98 -6.65 -1.62 -6.50
N LEU A 99 -6.68 -2.77 -7.19
CA LEU A 99 -6.54 -2.81 -8.64
C LEU A 99 -7.75 -2.17 -9.35
N LYS A 100 -8.96 -2.32 -8.82
CA LYS A 100 -10.15 -1.63 -9.34
C LYS A 100 -10.08 -0.12 -9.19
N ASP A 101 -9.55 0.37 -8.06
CA ASP A 101 -9.34 1.79 -7.82
C ASP A 101 -8.27 2.38 -8.78
N ASN A 102 -7.46 1.51 -9.39
CA ASN A 102 -6.51 1.82 -10.46
C ASN A 102 -7.02 1.42 -11.87
N ASP A 103 -8.34 1.37 -12.07
CA ASP A 103 -9.04 1.14 -13.35
C ASP A 103 -8.87 -0.27 -13.96
N PHE A 104 -8.41 -1.27 -13.18
CA PHE A 104 -8.34 -2.63 -13.66
C PHE A 104 -9.70 -3.32 -13.59
N LYS A 105 -10.06 -4.02 -14.66
CA LYS A 105 -11.22 -4.92 -14.72
C LYS A 105 -10.80 -6.34 -14.34
N LYS A 106 -11.60 -7.00 -13.48
CA LYS A 106 -11.31 -8.35 -12.98
C LYS A 106 -12.03 -9.43 -13.76
N ARG A 107 -11.32 -10.51 -14.09
CA ARG A 107 -11.88 -11.76 -14.61
C ARG A 107 -11.19 -12.97 -13.95
N GLY A 108 -11.84 -13.59 -12.95
CA GLY A 108 -11.19 -14.62 -12.12
C GLY A 108 -10.02 -14.05 -11.33
N ASN A 109 -8.84 -14.64 -11.47
CA ASN A 109 -7.60 -14.17 -10.87
C ASN A 109 -6.79 -13.20 -11.76
N HIS A 110 -7.34 -12.83 -12.92
CA HIS A 110 -6.72 -11.92 -13.87
C HIS A 110 -7.36 -10.54 -13.78
N PHE A 111 -6.53 -9.54 -13.91
CA PHE A 111 -6.91 -8.13 -13.96
C PHE A 111 -6.32 -7.50 -15.21
N PHE A 112 -7.10 -6.68 -15.87
CA PHE A 112 -6.72 -6.03 -17.12
C PHE A 112 -7.16 -4.58 -17.13
N ARG A 113 -6.26 -3.69 -17.58
CA ARG A 113 -6.53 -2.29 -17.86
C ARG A 113 -6.04 -1.96 -19.28
N SER A 114 -6.91 -1.44 -20.13
CA SER A 114 -6.54 -0.96 -21.46
C SER A 114 -6.05 0.48 -21.40
N ASN A 115 -5.05 0.80 -22.21
CA ASN A 115 -4.55 2.15 -22.44
C ASN A 115 -4.25 2.30 -23.95
N GLY A 116 -5.30 2.55 -24.74
CA GLY A 116 -5.19 2.58 -26.22
C GLY A 116 -4.79 1.21 -26.79
N SER A 117 -3.66 1.17 -27.51
CA SER A 117 -3.10 -0.05 -28.13
C SER A 117 -2.33 -0.93 -27.15
N ILE A 118 -2.16 -0.48 -25.88
CA ILE A 118 -1.47 -1.20 -24.83
C ILE A 118 -2.45 -1.72 -23.80
N GLY A 119 -2.16 -2.89 -23.24
CA GLY A 119 -2.89 -3.46 -22.12
C GLY A 119 -1.95 -3.78 -20.96
N TYR A 120 -2.40 -3.53 -19.74
CA TYR A 120 -1.69 -3.88 -18.51
C TYR A 120 -2.40 -5.06 -17.86
N CYS A 121 -1.65 -6.10 -17.57
CA CYS A 121 -2.18 -7.33 -17.00
C CYS A 121 -1.58 -7.61 -15.63
N VAL A 122 -2.41 -7.99 -14.67
CA VAL A 122 -1.98 -8.54 -13.38
C VAL A 122 -2.67 -9.89 -13.19
N ASN A 123 -1.95 -10.88 -12.67
CA ASN A 123 -2.51 -12.18 -12.31
C ASN A 123 -2.11 -12.58 -10.90
N ILE A 124 -3.07 -13.05 -10.10
CA ILE A 124 -2.81 -13.71 -8.83
C ILE A 124 -2.58 -15.19 -9.11
N GLN A 125 -1.32 -15.63 -9.10
CA GLN A 125 -0.96 -17.03 -9.29
C GLN A 125 -0.90 -17.75 -7.95
N ASN A 126 -1.76 -18.73 -7.76
CA ASN A 126 -1.68 -19.62 -6.59
C ASN A 126 -0.54 -20.65 -6.78
N ASP A 127 0.11 -21.01 -5.67
CA ASP A 127 1.03 -22.13 -5.66
C ASP A 127 0.23 -23.46 -5.85
N LYS A 128 0.79 -24.37 -6.63
CA LYS A 128 0.20 -25.71 -6.83
C LYS A 128 0.24 -26.61 -5.59
N TRP A 129 1.08 -26.24 -4.63
CA TRP A 129 1.27 -26.98 -3.38
C TRP A 129 0.49 -26.39 -2.18
N ASN A 130 -0.49 -25.54 -2.46
CA ASN A 130 -1.36 -25.00 -1.41
C ASN A 130 -2.19 -26.13 -0.77
N ASP A 131 -2.31 -26.05 0.56
CA ASP A 131 -3.08 -27.00 1.36
C ASP A 131 -3.95 -26.30 2.42
N ALA A 132 -4.51 -27.06 3.37
CA ALA A 132 -5.34 -26.53 4.44
C ALA A 132 -4.56 -25.68 5.46
N ASN A 133 -3.23 -25.82 5.56
CA ASN A 133 -2.38 -25.19 6.57
C ASN A 133 -1.63 -23.98 6.01
N GLN A 134 -1.45 -23.92 4.68
CA GLN A 134 -0.67 -22.90 4.03
C GLN A 134 -1.23 -22.56 2.65
N ILE A 135 -1.42 -21.27 2.40
CA ILE A 135 -1.75 -20.73 1.08
C ILE A 135 -0.62 -19.81 0.65
N ARG A 136 0.00 -20.13 -0.49
CA ARG A 136 1.02 -19.30 -1.12
C ARG A 136 0.53 -18.81 -2.46
N PHE A 137 0.86 -17.58 -2.79
CA PHE A 137 0.56 -16.97 -4.08
C PHE A 137 1.60 -15.90 -4.42
N THR A 138 1.67 -15.55 -5.69
CA THR A 138 2.50 -14.47 -6.20
C THR A 138 1.71 -13.61 -7.18
N LEU A 139 2.25 -12.45 -7.53
CA LEU A 139 1.69 -11.56 -8.55
C LEU A 139 2.55 -11.62 -9.80
N ASN A 140 1.92 -11.96 -10.93
CA ASN A 140 2.52 -11.82 -12.24
C ASN A 140 1.97 -10.58 -12.91
N VAL A 141 2.80 -9.89 -13.67
CA VAL A 141 2.46 -8.67 -14.40
C VAL A 141 2.87 -8.77 -15.85
N GLY A 142 2.18 -8.07 -16.72
CA GLY A 142 2.51 -8.07 -18.13
C GLY A 142 2.03 -6.83 -18.87
N ILE A 143 2.72 -6.52 -19.97
CA ILE A 143 2.35 -5.48 -20.92
C ILE A 143 1.92 -6.19 -22.20
N PHE A 144 0.65 -6.08 -22.55
CA PHE A 144 0.08 -6.57 -23.78
C PHE A 144 0.15 -5.50 -24.88
N THR A 145 0.47 -5.90 -26.11
CA THR A 145 0.29 -5.07 -27.31
C THR A 145 -0.34 -5.89 -28.42
N GLU A 146 -1.21 -5.27 -29.21
CA GLU A 146 -1.83 -5.92 -30.36
C GLU A 146 -0.79 -6.30 -31.42
N ALA A 147 0.21 -5.45 -31.65
CA ALA A 147 1.28 -5.71 -32.58
C ALA A 147 2.02 -7.01 -32.26
N PHE A 148 2.45 -7.17 -30.99
CA PHE A 148 3.11 -8.40 -30.56
C PHE A 148 2.22 -9.63 -30.72
N TRP A 149 0.93 -9.51 -30.37
CA TRP A 149 -0.03 -10.61 -30.50
C TRP A 149 -0.17 -11.09 -31.97
N LEU A 150 -0.25 -10.15 -32.90
CA LEU A 150 -0.40 -10.45 -34.31
C LEU A 150 0.87 -11.01 -34.94
N GLU A 151 2.05 -10.66 -34.44
CA GLU A 151 3.35 -11.13 -34.92
C GLU A 151 3.77 -12.46 -34.33
N CYS A 152 3.30 -12.79 -33.12
CA CYS A 152 3.70 -14.01 -32.42
C CYS A 152 3.10 -15.24 -33.10
N GLU A 153 3.95 -16.17 -33.57
CA GLU A 153 3.52 -17.38 -34.30
C GLU A 153 2.59 -18.26 -33.45
N ASP A 154 2.76 -18.29 -32.15
CA ASP A 154 1.93 -19.08 -31.22
C ASP A 154 0.48 -18.57 -31.15
N PHE A 155 0.24 -17.30 -31.49
CA PHE A 155 -1.07 -16.64 -31.43
C PHE A 155 -1.68 -16.36 -32.81
N LYS A 156 -0.87 -16.33 -33.87
CA LYS A 156 -1.33 -16.08 -35.27
C LYS A 156 -2.50 -16.97 -35.69
N ASN A 157 -2.56 -18.19 -35.19
CA ASN A 157 -3.58 -19.18 -35.58
C ASN A 157 -4.93 -18.95 -34.87
N THR A 158 -5.02 -18.08 -33.90
CA THR A 158 -6.27 -17.79 -33.19
C THR A 158 -7.12 -16.75 -33.90
N GLY A 159 -6.52 -15.94 -34.77
CA GLY A 159 -7.18 -14.94 -35.63
C GLY A 159 -7.92 -13.81 -34.92
N MET A 160 -8.00 -13.85 -33.59
CA MET A 160 -8.73 -12.85 -32.80
C MET A 160 -7.89 -12.31 -31.64
N ILE A 161 -7.82 -10.99 -31.59
CA ILE A 161 -7.21 -10.29 -30.46
C ILE A 161 -8.09 -10.51 -29.20
N PRO A 162 -7.52 -10.94 -28.05
CA PRO A 162 -8.31 -11.17 -26.86
C PRO A 162 -8.83 -9.85 -26.29
N THR A 163 -10.12 -9.78 -26.01
CA THR A 163 -10.73 -8.60 -25.34
C THR A 163 -10.26 -8.42 -23.91
N VAL A 164 -9.78 -9.47 -23.25
CA VAL A 164 -9.20 -9.47 -21.93
C VAL A 164 -7.94 -10.33 -21.96
N PRO A 165 -6.80 -9.75 -22.40
CA PRO A 165 -5.52 -10.47 -22.40
C PRO A 165 -5.14 -10.92 -20.98
N LYS A 166 -4.40 -12.00 -20.92
CA LYS A 166 -3.81 -12.52 -19.68
C LYS A 166 -2.31 -12.22 -19.70
N GLU A 167 -1.65 -12.34 -18.56
CA GLU A 167 -0.23 -12.01 -18.45
C GLU A 167 0.65 -12.87 -19.39
N TYR A 168 0.24 -14.09 -19.72
CA TYR A 168 0.99 -14.94 -20.65
C TYR A 168 0.78 -14.58 -22.13
N ASP A 169 -0.19 -13.72 -22.44
CA ASP A 169 -0.44 -13.15 -23.76
C ASP A 169 0.41 -11.88 -24.00
N CYS A 170 1.16 -11.44 -22.98
CA CYS A 170 1.85 -10.17 -22.97
C CYS A 170 3.24 -10.23 -23.62
N ALA A 171 3.62 -9.13 -24.27
CA ALA A 171 4.94 -8.93 -24.88
C ALA A 171 6.05 -8.83 -23.82
N ILE A 172 5.75 -8.24 -22.67
CA ILE A 172 6.64 -8.14 -21.51
C ILE A 172 5.96 -8.83 -20.35
N ARG A 173 6.70 -9.67 -19.61
CA ARG A 173 6.18 -10.43 -18.49
C ARG A 173 7.20 -10.48 -17.38
N TYR A 174 6.74 -10.21 -16.15
CA TYR A 174 7.53 -10.33 -14.94
C TYR A 174 6.71 -10.92 -13.81
N ARG A 175 7.37 -11.55 -12.87
CA ARG A 175 6.84 -11.82 -11.55
C ARG A 175 7.21 -10.65 -10.65
N ILE A 176 6.42 -10.39 -9.60
CA ILE A 176 6.72 -9.29 -8.67
C ILE A 176 8.17 -9.31 -8.18
N GLY A 177 8.72 -10.49 -7.91
CA GLY A 177 10.12 -10.64 -7.46
C GLY A 177 11.15 -10.07 -8.45
N ASP A 178 10.85 -10.14 -9.76
CA ASP A 178 11.73 -9.58 -10.81
C ASP A 178 11.75 -8.05 -10.83
N LEU A 179 10.71 -7.42 -10.28
CA LEU A 179 10.58 -5.96 -10.21
C LEU A 179 11.23 -5.38 -8.96
N LEU A 180 11.48 -6.19 -7.94
CA LEU A 180 12.08 -5.74 -6.69
C LEU A 180 13.56 -5.39 -6.88
N THR A 181 14.09 -4.56 -5.98
CA THR A 181 15.51 -4.19 -5.96
C THR A 181 16.42 -5.41 -5.79
N VAL A 182 16.02 -6.32 -4.90
CA VAL A 182 16.64 -7.65 -4.77
C VAL A 182 15.78 -8.61 -5.58
N LYS A 183 16.31 -9.05 -6.72
CA LYS A 183 15.59 -9.93 -7.67
C LYS A 183 15.53 -11.35 -7.12
N GLU A 184 14.52 -11.63 -6.31
CA GLU A 184 14.27 -12.94 -5.73
C GLU A 184 12.83 -13.38 -6.04
N ASP A 185 12.59 -14.69 -6.13
CA ASP A 185 11.26 -15.25 -6.37
C ASP A 185 10.35 -15.00 -5.14
N LYS A 186 9.53 -13.94 -5.19
CA LYS A 186 8.68 -13.51 -4.08
C LYS A 186 7.34 -14.24 -4.08
N TRP A 187 7.07 -14.91 -2.96
CA TRP A 187 5.79 -15.54 -2.67
C TRP A 187 5.21 -14.99 -1.37
N TYR A 188 3.95 -14.58 -1.41
CA TYR A 188 3.19 -14.24 -0.21
C TYR A 188 2.66 -15.51 0.42
N CYS A 189 2.67 -15.60 1.74
CA CYS A 189 2.28 -16.80 2.48
C CYS A 189 1.23 -16.48 3.54
N ILE A 190 0.15 -17.24 3.53
CA ILE A 190 -0.94 -17.17 4.52
C ILE A 190 -0.98 -18.48 5.29
N THR A 191 -0.84 -18.39 6.61
CA THR A 191 -0.97 -19.48 7.57
C THR A 191 -1.89 -19.06 8.72
N SER A 192 -2.17 -19.96 9.66
CA SER A 192 -2.92 -19.60 10.87
C SER A 192 -2.25 -18.47 11.67
N GLY A 193 -0.90 -18.42 11.70
CA GLY A 193 -0.11 -17.42 12.42
C GLY A 193 0.14 -16.12 11.66
N THR A 194 -0.29 -15.99 10.39
CA THR A 194 -0.01 -14.79 9.58
C THR A 194 -0.71 -13.56 10.13
N ASP A 195 0.05 -12.49 10.38
CA ASP A 195 -0.48 -11.14 10.61
C ASP A 195 -0.99 -10.58 9.28
N ILE A 196 -2.32 -10.56 9.16
CA ILE A 196 -2.98 -10.21 7.89
C ILE A 196 -2.85 -8.73 7.54
N VAL A 197 -2.74 -7.86 8.55
CA VAL A 197 -2.56 -6.41 8.34
C VAL A 197 -1.18 -6.15 7.79
N LYS A 198 -0.16 -6.78 8.39
CA LYS A 198 1.22 -6.67 7.90
C LYS A 198 1.35 -7.22 6.50
N LEU A 199 0.78 -8.41 6.24
CA LEU A 199 0.83 -9.02 4.91
C LEU A 199 0.17 -8.11 3.86
N TRP A 200 -0.99 -7.51 4.18
CA TRP A 200 -1.61 -6.55 3.27
C TRP A 200 -0.74 -5.33 3.03
N SER A 201 -0.16 -4.76 4.09
CA SER A 201 0.75 -3.60 3.95
C SER A 201 1.95 -3.91 3.05
N ASP A 202 2.54 -5.11 3.15
CA ASP A 202 3.65 -5.55 2.30
C ASP A 202 3.20 -5.68 0.82
N ILE A 203 2.00 -6.21 0.57
CA ILE A 203 1.42 -6.34 -0.78
C ILE A 203 1.07 -4.96 -1.36
N GLU A 204 0.44 -4.10 -0.58
CA GLU A 204 0.07 -2.74 -0.99
C GLU A 204 1.31 -1.92 -1.35
N HIS A 205 2.38 -2.06 -0.56
CA HIS A 205 3.68 -1.47 -0.88
C HIS A 205 4.21 -1.96 -2.23
N ASP A 206 4.19 -3.27 -2.47
CA ASP A 206 4.66 -3.85 -3.73
C ASP A 206 3.83 -3.39 -4.94
N LEU A 207 2.51 -3.28 -4.77
CA LEU A 207 1.61 -2.76 -5.79
C LEU A 207 1.93 -1.29 -6.11
N THR A 208 2.12 -0.47 -5.06
CA THR A 208 2.31 0.98 -5.18
C THR A 208 3.70 1.34 -5.70
N GLU A 209 4.76 0.71 -5.17
CA GLU A 209 6.13 1.11 -5.44
C GLU A 209 6.76 0.39 -6.63
N TYR A 210 6.24 -0.77 -7.01
CA TYR A 210 6.85 -1.57 -8.08
C TYR A 210 5.90 -1.85 -9.25
N ILE A 211 4.66 -2.32 -8.98
CA ILE A 211 3.76 -2.76 -10.06
C ILE A 211 3.16 -1.56 -10.81
N ILE A 212 2.60 -0.58 -10.12
CA ILE A 212 2.01 0.59 -10.79
C ILE A 212 3.08 1.41 -11.51
N PRO A 213 4.28 1.71 -10.91
CA PRO A 213 5.36 2.39 -11.63
C PRO A 213 5.90 1.59 -12.82
N PHE A 214 5.91 0.25 -12.74
CA PHE A 214 6.27 -0.58 -13.89
C PHE A 214 5.34 -0.30 -15.08
N PHE A 215 4.02 -0.24 -14.88
CA PHE A 215 3.07 0.06 -15.94
C PHE A 215 3.20 1.49 -16.50
N ILE A 216 3.52 2.46 -15.65
CA ILE A 216 3.69 3.86 -16.06
C ILE A 216 4.86 4.04 -17.05
N ARG A 217 5.86 3.14 -17.04
CA ARG A 217 7.02 3.20 -17.96
C ARG A 217 6.65 2.86 -19.40
N TYR A 218 5.53 2.21 -19.63
CA TYR A 218 5.10 1.71 -20.94
C TYR A 218 3.78 2.37 -21.32
N ASN A 219 3.84 3.52 -21.98
CA ASN A 219 2.65 4.27 -22.38
C ASN A 219 2.32 4.11 -23.88
N THR A 220 3.29 3.69 -24.68
CA THR A 220 3.17 3.51 -26.11
C THR A 220 3.78 2.16 -26.55
N GLU A 221 3.39 1.65 -27.70
CA GLU A 221 4.00 0.44 -28.28
C GLU A 221 5.50 0.60 -28.48
N SER A 222 5.97 1.82 -28.80
CA SER A 222 7.38 2.13 -28.96
C SER A 222 8.19 1.91 -27.68
N ASP A 223 7.59 2.06 -26.51
CA ASP A 223 8.24 1.78 -25.22
C ASP A 223 8.39 0.26 -25.01
N VAL A 224 7.48 -0.54 -25.60
CA VAL A 224 7.43 -2.00 -25.43
C VAL A 224 8.39 -2.72 -26.35
N ILE A 225 8.48 -2.29 -27.62
CA ILE A 225 9.26 -2.95 -28.68
C ILE A 225 10.71 -3.29 -28.26
N PRO A 226 11.50 -2.40 -27.65
CA PRO A 226 12.89 -2.69 -27.27
C PRO A 226 13.01 -3.75 -26.17
N ASN A 227 11.96 -3.97 -25.41
CA ASN A 227 11.93 -4.83 -24.22
C ASN A 227 11.08 -6.08 -24.39
N GLN A 228 10.58 -6.33 -25.63
CA GLN A 228 9.76 -7.51 -25.91
C GLN A 228 10.53 -8.79 -25.59
N PHE A 229 9.86 -9.70 -24.89
CA PHE A 229 10.31 -11.08 -24.76
C PHE A 229 10.20 -11.71 -26.15
N ILE A 230 11.32 -11.76 -26.89
CA ILE A 230 11.38 -12.51 -28.12
C ILE A 230 11.29 -13.98 -27.72
N TYR A 231 10.12 -14.58 -27.85
CA TYR A 231 9.92 -16.01 -27.70
C TYR A 231 10.71 -16.70 -28.84
N ARG A 232 12.01 -16.92 -28.61
CA ARG A 232 12.81 -17.75 -29.52
C ARG A 232 12.37 -19.18 -29.27
N LYS A 233 11.67 -19.75 -30.21
CA LYS A 233 11.39 -21.18 -30.30
C LYS A 233 12.70 -21.94 -30.00
N GLY A 234 12.79 -22.63 -28.87
CA GLY A 234 13.83 -23.62 -28.61
C GLY A 234 15.03 -23.21 -27.75
N GLY A 235 14.93 -22.28 -26.85
CA GLY A 235 15.98 -21.97 -25.88
C GLY A 235 15.58 -22.40 -24.46
N LYS A 236 15.97 -23.62 -24.04
CA LYS A 236 16.17 -23.91 -22.62
C LYS A 236 17.32 -23.02 -22.15
N GLN A 237 17.04 -22.09 -21.22
CA GLN A 237 18.03 -21.54 -20.31
C GLN A 237 17.64 -21.94 -18.91
#